data_b30722758c7b7c5484f726d677c88706
#
_entry.id   b30722758c7b7c5484f726d677c88706
#
_cell.length_a   1.000
_cell.length_b   1.000
_cell.length_c   1.000
_cell.angle_alpha   90.00
_cell.angle_beta   90.00
_cell.angle_gamma   90.00
#
_symmetry.space_group_name_H-M   'P 1'
#
loop_
_entity.id
_entity.type
_entity.pdbx_description
1 polymer ?
#
loop_
_entity_poly.entity_id
_entity_poly.type
_entity_poly.pdbx_seq_one_letter_code
_entity_poly.pdbx_strand_id
1 'polypeptide(L)'
;MSKRTDIKSILIIGAGPIIIGQACEFDYSGAQACKALKEEGYRVILVNSNPATIMTDPNVADATYIEPIKWEVVKKIIEIEKPDALLPTMGGQTALNCALDLDKHGVLKTFKVELIGASKEAIDKAEDRQLFKQAMSKIGLASARSAIAHSLEEAMQVQASIGYPAIIRPSFTMGGSGGGIAYNKEEFITICERGLDASPTKELLIEESLLGWKEFEMEVVRDSNDNCIIICSIENLDPMGVHTGDSITVAPAQTLTDKEYQIMRNASIDVLREIGVDTGGSNVQFAINPDDGRMVVIEMNPRVSRSSALASKATGFPIAKIAAKLA
;
A
#
# COMPACT_ATOMS: atom_id res chain seq x y z
N MET A 1 11.56 15.07 -15.20
CA MET A 1 12.95 14.54 -15.17
C MET A 1 13.38 14.15 -16.56
N SER A 2 14.68 14.20 -16.87
CA SER A 2 15.19 13.64 -18.10
C SER A 2 15.15 12.11 -18.04
N LYS A 3 14.87 11.47 -19.19
CA LYS A 3 14.91 10.01 -19.34
C LYS A 3 16.23 9.45 -18.81
N ARG A 4 16.21 8.35 -18.06
CA ARG A 4 17.41 7.59 -17.68
C ARG A 4 18.00 6.89 -18.90
N THR A 5 19.27 7.08 -19.14
CA THR A 5 19.98 6.51 -20.32
C THR A 5 20.76 5.24 -19.98
N ASP A 6 20.93 4.96 -18.71
CA ASP A 6 21.59 3.77 -18.16
C ASP A 6 20.67 2.53 -18.13
N ILE A 7 19.37 2.72 -18.14
CA ILE A 7 18.34 1.67 -18.23
C ILE A 7 17.84 1.56 -19.67
N LYS A 8 17.70 0.34 -20.19
CA LYS A 8 17.17 0.03 -21.54
C LYS A 8 15.95 -0.86 -21.49
N SER A 9 15.85 -1.71 -20.49
CA SER A 9 14.77 -2.69 -20.33
C SER A 9 14.25 -2.74 -18.91
N ILE A 10 12.92 -2.82 -18.77
CA ILE A 10 12.22 -2.78 -17.49
C ILE A 10 11.25 -3.94 -17.41
N LEU A 11 11.34 -4.73 -16.33
CA LEU A 11 10.36 -5.76 -15.99
C LEU A 11 9.29 -5.17 -15.08
N ILE A 12 8.03 -5.28 -15.48
CA ILE A 12 6.86 -4.89 -14.69
C ILE A 12 6.20 -6.15 -14.14
N ILE A 13 5.90 -6.17 -12.84
CA ILE A 13 5.11 -7.24 -12.21
C ILE A 13 3.66 -6.75 -12.07
N GLY A 14 2.72 -7.52 -12.62
CA GLY A 14 1.29 -7.26 -12.51
C GLY A 14 0.70 -7.69 -11.16
N ALA A 15 -0.61 -7.50 -11.00
CA ALA A 15 -1.32 -7.74 -9.75
C ALA A 15 -1.77 -9.20 -9.53
N GLY A 16 -1.62 -10.04 -10.53
CA GLY A 16 -2.13 -11.41 -10.47
C GLY A 16 -3.61 -11.54 -10.83
N PRO A 17 -4.32 -12.49 -10.24
CA PRO A 17 -5.74 -12.68 -10.52
C PRO A 17 -6.56 -11.49 -10.02
N ILE A 18 -7.67 -11.23 -10.73
CA ILE A 18 -8.66 -10.25 -10.28
C ILE A 18 -9.38 -10.81 -9.06
N ILE A 19 -9.23 -10.15 -7.93
CA ILE A 19 -9.93 -10.47 -6.68
C ILE A 19 -11.00 -9.39 -6.47
N ILE A 20 -12.18 -9.76 -6.00
CA ILE A 20 -13.24 -8.80 -5.66
C ILE A 20 -12.66 -7.73 -4.71
N GLY A 21 -12.85 -6.46 -5.07
CA GLY A 21 -12.31 -5.30 -4.34
C GLY A 21 -10.85 -4.94 -4.66
N GLN A 22 -10.16 -5.57 -5.63
CA GLN A 22 -8.74 -5.28 -5.88
C GLN A 22 -8.31 -5.25 -7.35
N ALA A 23 -9.06 -5.09 -8.38
CA ALA A 23 -8.50 -5.71 -9.54
C ALA A 23 -8.32 -4.92 -10.81
N CYS A 24 -9.36 -4.31 -11.31
CA CYS A 24 -9.29 -3.64 -12.60
C CYS A 24 -8.41 -2.39 -12.54
N GLU A 25 -8.27 -1.78 -11.39
CA GLU A 25 -7.44 -0.59 -11.18
C GLU A 25 -5.95 -0.89 -11.36
N PHE A 26 -5.47 -2.05 -10.92
CA PHE A 26 -4.08 -2.45 -11.11
C PHE A 26 -3.81 -2.91 -12.54
N ASP A 27 -4.78 -3.50 -13.22
CA ASP A 27 -4.67 -3.78 -14.66
C ASP A 27 -4.53 -2.47 -15.45
N TYR A 28 -5.38 -1.48 -15.14
CA TYR A 28 -5.24 -0.13 -15.71
C TYR A 28 -3.86 0.46 -15.43
N SER A 29 -3.39 0.42 -14.19
CA SER A 29 -2.10 1.00 -13.80
C SER A 29 -0.93 0.33 -14.51
N GLY A 30 -0.93 -1.00 -14.58
CA GLY A 30 0.08 -1.77 -15.31
C GLY A 30 0.08 -1.48 -16.82
N ALA A 31 -1.11 -1.42 -17.44
CA ALA A 31 -1.23 -1.08 -18.85
C ALA A 31 -0.74 0.35 -19.14
N GLN A 32 -1.05 1.32 -18.27
CA GLN A 32 -0.57 2.69 -18.41
C GLN A 32 0.95 2.81 -18.22
N ALA A 33 1.52 2.05 -17.28
CA ALA A 33 2.97 2.00 -17.10
C ALA A 33 3.68 1.43 -18.32
N CYS A 34 3.21 0.30 -18.88
CA CYS A 34 3.74 -0.27 -20.11
C CYS A 34 3.74 0.76 -21.25
N LYS A 35 2.60 1.43 -21.48
CA LYS A 35 2.48 2.46 -22.51
C LYS A 35 3.46 3.62 -22.28
N ALA A 36 3.53 4.14 -21.05
CA ALA A 36 4.41 5.26 -20.72
C ALA A 36 5.88 4.93 -20.95
N LEU A 37 6.34 3.75 -20.52
CA LEU A 37 7.72 3.33 -20.66
C LEU A 37 8.09 3.01 -22.11
N LYS A 38 7.17 2.43 -22.89
CA LYS A 38 7.38 2.26 -24.34
C LYS A 38 7.45 3.59 -25.08
N GLU A 39 6.60 4.56 -24.74
CA GLU A 39 6.66 5.94 -25.27
C GLU A 39 8.02 6.59 -25.01
N GLU A 40 8.64 6.32 -23.84
CA GLU A 40 10.00 6.75 -23.52
C GLU A 40 11.10 5.93 -24.23
N GLY A 41 10.73 4.86 -24.94
CA GLY A 41 11.65 4.02 -25.71
C GLY A 41 12.40 2.98 -24.89
N TYR A 42 11.86 2.56 -23.75
CA TYR A 42 12.34 1.39 -23.02
C TYR A 42 11.76 0.10 -23.62
N ARG A 43 12.51 -0.99 -23.56
CA ARG A 43 11.96 -2.32 -23.78
C ARG A 43 11.22 -2.76 -22.52
N VAL A 44 9.93 -3.05 -22.67
CA VAL A 44 9.04 -3.40 -21.56
C VAL A 44 8.75 -4.90 -21.54
N ILE A 45 9.05 -5.54 -20.43
CA ILE A 45 8.74 -6.95 -20.15
C ILE A 45 7.66 -6.95 -19.08
N LEU A 46 6.62 -7.76 -19.26
CA LEU A 46 5.51 -7.87 -18.32
C LEU A 46 5.35 -9.32 -17.87
N VAL A 47 5.13 -9.52 -16.57
CA VAL A 47 4.63 -10.77 -16.00
C VAL A 47 3.32 -10.53 -15.28
N ASN A 48 2.29 -11.30 -15.62
CA ASN A 48 1.01 -11.33 -14.88
C ASN A 48 0.38 -12.72 -15.00
N SER A 49 -0.24 -13.21 -13.94
CA SER A 49 -0.83 -14.56 -13.94
C SER A 49 -2.22 -14.64 -14.56
N ASN A 50 -2.87 -13.50 -14.80
CA ASN A 50 -4.20 -13.47 -15.40
C ASN A 50 -4.12 -13.15 -16.90
N PRO A 51 -4.52 -14.09 -17.79
CA PRO A 51 -4.51 -13.86 -19.23
C PRO A 51 -5.63 -12.93 -19.72
N ALA A 52 -6.64 -12.68 -18.90
CA ALA A 52 -7.83 -11.91 -19.28
C ALA A 52 -7.74 -10.45 -18.85
N THR A 53 -6.54 -9.87 -18.83
CA THR A 53 -6.30 -8.47 -18.47
C THR A 53 -5.87 -7.65 -19.68
N ILE A 54 -6.09 -6.34 -19.64
CA ILE A 54 -5.63 -5.41 -20.69
C ILE A 54 -4.11 -5.41 -20.76
N MET A 55 -3.41 -5.43 -19.62
CA MET A 55 -1.95 -5.40 -19.59
C MET A 55 -1.32 -6.62 -20.28
N THR A 56 -1.99 -7.77 -20.29
CA THR A 56 -1.49 -9.00 -20.94
C THR A 56 -1.80 -9.10 -22.42
N ASP A 57 -2.47 -8.10 -23.03
CA ASP A 57 -2.61 -8.02 -24.47
C ASP A 57 -1.22 -7.98 -25.13
N PRO A 58 -0.96 -8.81 -26.18
CA PRO A 58 0.34 -8.91 -26.81
C PRO A 58 0.92 -7.60 -27.35
N ASN A 59 0.09 -6.58 -27.57
CA ASN A 59 0.53 -5.28 -28.08
C ASN A 59 0.94 -4.30 -26.98
N VAL A 60 0.68 -4.62 -25.70
CA VAL A 60 0.93 -3.71 -24.56
C VAL A 60 2.40 -3.69 -24.17
N ALA A 61 3.03 -4.84 -23.99
CA ALA A 61 4.46 -4.96 -23.69
C ALA A 61 5.24 -5.52 -24.87
N ASP A 62 6.57 -5.45 -24.84
CA ASP A 62 7.43 -6.04 -25.86
C ASP A 62 7.63 -7.56 -25.65
N ALA A 63 7.52 -8.00 -24.39
CA ALA A 63 7.45 -9.40 -24.00
C ALA A 63 6.44 -9.57 -22.88
N THR A 64 5.51 -10.53 -23.01
CA THR A 64 4.46 -10.79 -22.04
C THR A 64 4.54 -12.24 -21.56
N TYR A 65 4.64 -12.42 -20.25
CA TYR A 65 4.67 -13.71 -19.57
C TYR A 65 3.37 -13.89 -18.78
N ILE A 66 2.58 -14.90 -19.16
CA ILE A 66 1.36 -15.28 -18.41
C ILE A 66 1.76 -16.43 -17.49
N GLU A 67 2.31 -16.07 -16.35
CA GLU A 67 2.92 -16.98 -15.40
C GLU A 67 2.58 -16.62 -13.96
N PRO A 68 2.64 -17.58 -13.02
CA PRO A 68 2.43 -17.29 -11.59
C PRO A 68 3.41 -16.23 -11.06
N ILE A 69 2.88 -15.27 -10.31
CA ILE A 69 3.68 -14.23 -9.66
C ILE A 69 4.30 -14.82 -8.38
N LYS A 70 5.35 -15.63 -8.59
CA LYS A 70 6.19 -16.22 -7.54
C LYS A 70 7.64 -15.91 -7.87
N TRP A 71 8.45 -15.66 -6.85
CA TRP A 71 9.84 -15.25 -7.05
C TRP A 71 10.66 -16.28 -7.86
N GLU A 72 10.38 -17.59 -7.71
CA GLU A 72 11.07 -18.66 -8.46
C GLU A 72 10.78 -18.60 -9.97
N VAL A 73 9.54 -18.21 -10.32
CA VAL A 73 9.11 -18.07 -11.72
C VAL A 73 9.66 -16.78 -12.31
N VAL A 74 9.51 -15.67 -11.57
CA VAL A 74 10.01 -14.36 -11.99
C VAL A 74 11.54 -14.37 -12.12
N LYS A 75 12.25 -15.10 -11.26
CA LYS A 75 13.70 -15.35 -11.42
C LYS A 75 14.03 -15.93 -12.78
N LYS A 76 13.29 -16.94 -13.25
CA LYS A 76 13.53 -17.55 -14.58
C LYS A 76 13.30 -16.55 -15.70
N ILE A 77 12.30 -15.69 -15.58
CA ILE A 77 12.06 -14.61 -16.54
C ILE A 77 13.24 -13.62 -16.53
N ILE A 78 13.74 -13.25 -15.36
CA ILE A 78 14.93 -12.39 -15.23
C ILE A 78 16.17 -13.04 -15.86
N GLU A 79 16.36 -14.34 -15.70
CA GLU A 79 17.47 -15.11 -16.32
C GLU A 79 17.43 -15.07 -17.86
N ILE A 80 16.23 -15.12 -18.44
CA ILE A 80 16.01 -15.11 -19.89
C ILE A 80 16.13 -13.68 -20.45
N GLU A 81 15.40 -12.75 -19.86
CA GLU A 81 15.19 -11.40 -20.38
C GLU A 81 16.28 -10.40 -19.98
N LYS A 82 16.95 -10.65 -18.86
CA LYS A 82 18.03 -9.81 -18.28
C LYS A 82 17.65 -8.33 -18.24
N PRO A 83 16.52 -7.98 -17.60
CA PRO A 83 16.09 -6.59 -17.48
C PRO A 83 17.11 -5.79 -16.66
N ASP A 84 17.26 -4.51 -16.99
CA ASP A 84 18.10 -3.60 -16.21
C ASP A 84 17.40 -3.20 -14.89
N ALA A 85 16.07 -3.10 -14.93
CA ALA A 85 15.28 -2.68 -13.77
C ALA A 85 13.99 -3.49 -13.59
N LEU A 86 13.49 -3.49 -12.34
CA LEU A 86 12.23 -4.10 -11.91
C LEU A 86 11.33 -3.01 -11.34
N LEU A 87 10.10 -2.87 -11.89
CA LEU A 87 9.07 -1.94 -11.43
C LEU A 87 7.90 -2.73 -10.81
N PRO A 88 7.80 -2.87 -9.48
CA PRO A 88 6.74 -3.61 -8.82
C PRO A 88 5.56 -2.73 -8.41
N THR A 89 5.71 -1.40 -8.40
CA THR A 89 4.76 -0.45 -7.79
C THR A 89 3.45 -0.29 -8.56
N MET A 90 3.27 -1.01 -9.66
CA MET A 90 2.05 -1.00 -10.50
C MET A 90 1.13 -2.19 -10.25
N GLY A 91 1.61 -3.24 -9.59
CA GLY A 91 0.89 -4.52 -9.44
C GLY A 91 0.34 -4.79 -8.03
N GLY A 92 0.14 -3.76 -7.23
CA GLY A 92 -0.41 -3.89 -5.88
C GLY A 92 0.51 -4.67 -4.93
N GLN A 93 -0.07 -5.19 -3.85
CA GLN A 93 0.67 -5.91 -2.82
C GLN A 93 1.36 -7.18 -3.34
N THR A 94 0.72 -7.88 -4.26
CA THR A 94 1.29 -9.10 -4.87
C THR A 94 2.64 -8.84 -5.53
N ALA A 95 2.75 -7.73 -6.25
CA ALA A 95 3.99 -7.36 -6.93
C ALA A 95 5.07 -6.90 -5.94
N LEU A 96 4.72 -6.13 -4.91
CA LEU A 96 5.65 -5.72 -3.87
C LEU A 96 6.22 -6.92 -3.12
N ASN A 97 5.38 -7.84 -2.69
CA ASN A 97 5.81 -9.05 -1.98
C ASN A 97 6.76 -9.89 -2.84
N CYS A 98 6.44 -10.07 -4.14
CA CYS A 98 7.32 -10.77 -5.06
C CYS A 98 8.68 -10.08 -5.22
N ALA A 99 8.71 -8.75 -5.29
CA ALA A 99 9.95 -7.98 -5.38
C ALA A 99 10.82 -8.13 -4.12
N LEU A 100 10.21 -8.08 -2.92
CA LEU A 100 10.90 -8.32 -1.65
C LEU A 100 11.46 -9.75 -1.58
N ASP A 101 10.70 -10.75 -2.02
CA ASP A 101 11.17 -12.13 -2.07
C ASP A 101 12.35 -12.30 -3.06
N LEU A 102 12.31 -11.66 -4.23
CA LEU A 102 13.42 -11.66 -5.18
C LEU A 102 14.70 -11.05 -4.57
N ASP A 103 14.56 -9.94 -3.84
CA ASP A 103 15.69 -9.32 -3.13
C ASP A 103 16.21 -10.22 -2.00
N LYS A 104 15.32 -10.74 -1.16
CA LYS A 104 15.64 -11.65 -0.06
C LYS A 104 16.42 -12.89 -0.51
N HIS A 105 16.09 -13.43 -1.67
CA HIS A 105 16.80 -14.58 -2.27
C HIS A 105 18.00 -14.18 -3.12
N GLY A 106 18.39 -12.90 -3.10
CA GLY A 106 19.58 -12.38 -3.78
C GLY A 106 19.49 -12.36 -5.31
N VAL A 107 18.28 -12.52 -5.88
CA VAL A 107 18.07 -12.57 -7.33
C VAL A 107 18.42 -11.24 -7.97
N LEU A 108 17.91 -10.12 -7.42
CA LEU A 108 18.16 -8.79 -7.97
C LEU A 108 19.66 -8.48 -8.00
N LYS A 109 20.37 -8.78 -6.91
CA LYS A 109 21.81 -8.60 -6.82
C LYS A 109 22.59 -9.49 -7.83
N THR A 110 22.19 -10.76 -7.96
CA THR A 110 22.85 -11.74 -8.83
C THR A 110 22.79 -11.33 -10.30
N PHE A 111 21.61 -10.84 -10.73
CA PHE A 111 21.38 -10.45 -12.11
C PHE A 111 21.58 -8.95 -12.36
N LYS A 112 21.97 -8.18 -11.33
CA LYS A 112 22.17 -6.72 -11.39
C LYS A 112 20.92 -5.95 -11.84
N VAL A 113 19.76 -6.38 -11.36
CA VAL A 113 18.48 -5.73 -11.65
C VAL A 113 18.23 -4.66 -10.60
N GLU A 114 18.04 -3.42 -11.01
CA GLU A 114 17.71 -2.32 -10.11
C GLU A 114 16.22 -2.34 -9.75
N LEU A 115 15.90 -2.22 -8.46
CA LEU A 115 14.53 -2.03 -8.00
C LEU A 115 14.17 -0.55 -8.11
N ILE A 116 13.19 -0.21 -8.95
CA ILE A 116 12.76 1.17 -9.21
C ILE A 116 11.32 1.43 -8.74
N GLY A 117 10.96 2.71 -8.56
CA GLY A 117 9.64 3.16 -8.10
C GLY A 117 9.47 3.19 -6.58
N ALA A 118 10.07 2.25 -5.85
CA ALA A 118 10.19 2.28 -4.40
C ALA A 118 11.38 1.43 -3.97
N SER A 119 12.17 1.92 -3.02
CA SER A 119 13.27 1.15 -2.44
C SER A 119 12.73 0.04 -1.53
N LYS A 120 13.55 -0.99 -1.30
CA LYS A 120 13.21 -2.05 -0.33
C LYS A 120 12.93 -1.47 1.05
N GLU A 121 13.78 -0.56 1.50
CA GLU A 121 13.67 0.08 2.81
C GLU A 121 12.36 0.87 2.94
N ALA A 122 11.93 1.54 1.87
CA ALA A 122 10.66 2.25 1.83
C ALA A 122 9.47 1.28 1.89
N ILE A 123 9.54 0.16 1.16
CA ILE A 123 8.50 -0.87 1.18
C ILE A 123 8.42 -1.50 2.58
N ASP A 124 9.54 -1.94 3.14
CA ASP A 124 9.57 -2.56 4.48
C ASP A 124 9.01 -1.60 5.54
N LYS A 125 9.41 -0.32 5.49
CA LYS A 125 8.95 0.72 6.45
C LYS A 125 7.46 1.04 6.31
N ALA A 126 6.91 0.98 5.10
CA ALA A 126 5.49 1.25 4.85
C ALA A 126 4.60 0.05 5.22
N GLU A 127 5.06 -1.17 4.99
CA GLU A 127 4.27 -2.40 5.13
C GLU A 127 4.35 -3.02 6.53
N ASP A 128 5.49 -2.87 7.22
CA ASP A 128 5.62 -3.33 8.60
C ASP A 128 4.95 -2.33 9.56
N ARG A 129 3.92 -2.80 10.25
CA ARG A 129 3.10 -1.95 11.14
C ARG A 129 3.92 -1.28 12.25
N GLN A 130 4.92 -1.99 12.80
CA GLN A 130 5.71 -1.46 13.88
C GLN A 130 6.68 -0.39 13.38
N LEU A 131 7.34 -0.66 12.24
CA LEU A 131 8.21 0.31 11.59
C LEU A 131 7.42 1.54 11.14
N PHE A 132 6.23 1.34 10.55
CA PHE A 132 5.36 2.44 10.17
C PHE A 132 4.93 3.30 11.36
N LYS A 133 4.48 2.67 12.45
CA LYS A 133 4.11 3.40 13.68
C LYS A 133 5.28 4.19 14.27
N GLN A 134 6.49 3.61 14.28
CA GLN A 134 7.70 4.31 14.72
C GLN A 134 8.03 5.50 13.81
N ALA A 135 7.92 5.32 12.49
CA ALA A 135 8.12 6.37 11.52
C ALA A 135 7.12 7.53 11.71
N MET A 136 5.82 7.23 11.89
CA MET A 136 4.79 8.24 12.16
C MET A 136 5.06 8.99 13.46
N SER A 137 5.41 8.27 14.52
CA SER A 137 5.74 8.88 15.82
C SER A 137 6.94 9.83 15.72
N LYS A 138 7.96 9.47 14.93
CA LYS A 138 9.17 10.28 14.71
C LYS A 138 8.86 11.65 14.08
N ILE A 139 7.87 11.71 13.19
CA ILE A 139 7.43 12.96 12.54
C ILE A 139 6.26 13.63 13.26
N GLY A 140 5.91 13.16 14.47
CA GLY A 140 4.87 13.76 15.30
C GLY A 140 3.44 13.49 14.85
N LEU A 141 3.22 12.50 13.99
CA LEU A 141 1.89 12.08 13.55
C LEU A 141 1.32 10.98 14.44
N ALA A 142 0.05 11.07 14.76
CA ALA A 142 -0.65 10.07 15.54
C ALA A 142 -1.05 8.87 14.67
N SER A 143 -0.88 7.67 15.19
CA SER A 143 -1.48 6.43 14.70
C SER A 143 -2.54 5.94 15.70
N ALA A 144 -3.31 4.92 15.35
CA ALA A 144 -4.20 4.27 16.29
C ALA A 144 -3.43 3.80 17.54
N ARG A 145 -3.98 4.06 18.71
CA ARG A 145 -3.38 3.61 19.98
C ARG A 145 -3.37 2.10 20.00
N SER A 146 -2.21 1.50 20.20
CA SER A 146 -2.06 0.05 20.18
C SER A 146 -0.88 -0.38 21.01
N ALA A 147 -0.96 -1.59 21.55
CA ALA A 147 0.16 -2.25 22.20
C ALA A 147 0.07 -3.78 22.01
N ILE A 148 1.22 -4.42 22.17
CA ILE A 148 1.34 -5.88 22.14
C ILE A 148 1.11 -6.42 23.55
N ALA A 149 0.45 -7.60 23.65
CA ALA A 149 0.24 -8.34 24.86
C ALA A 149 0.54 -9.84 24.62
N HIS A 150 1.20 -10.46 25.58
CA HIS A 150 1.54 -11.90 25.56
C HIS A 150 0.75 -12.73 26.58
N SER A 151 -0.12 -12.05 27.34
CA SER A 151 -1.00 -12.66 28.33
C SER A 151 -2.32 -11.92 28.41
N LEU A 152 -3.34 -12.55 28.98
CA LEU A 152 -4.63 -11.89 29.24
C LEU A 152 -4.48 -10.72 30.21
N GLU A 153 -3.58 -10.83 31.20
CA GLU A 153 -3.31 -9.78 32.17
C GLU A 153 -2.73 -8.52 31.49
N GLU A 154 -1.72 -8.69 30.65
CA GLU A 154 -1.16 -7.60 29.84
C GLU A 154 -2.22 -7.01 28.91
N ALA A 155 -3.02 -7.87 28.25
CA ALA A 155 -4.11 -7.44 27.38
C ALA A 155 -5.13 -6.54 28.12
N MET A 156 -5.49 -6.89 29.34
CA MET A 156 -6.39 -6.07 30.17
C MET A 156 -5.78 -4.73 30.56
N GLN A 157 -4.47 -4.66 30.81
CA GLN A 157 -3.77 -3.40 31.07
C GLN A 157 -3.78 -2.49 29.83
N VAL A 158 -3.51 -3.05 28.66
CA VAL A 158 -3.59 -2.33 27.39
C VAL A 158 -5.01 -1.81 27.16
N GLN A 159 -6.02 -2.66 27.33
CA GLN A 159 -7.43 -2.29 27.15
C GLN A 159 -7.84 -1.13 28.05
N ALA A 160 -7.40 -1.10 29.31
CA ALA A 160 -7.70 -0.01 30.24
C ALA A 160 -7.24 1.37 29.74
N SER A 161 -6.20 1.42 28.91
CA SER A 161 -5.69 2.65 28.28
C SER A 161 -6.36 3.00 26.95
N ILE A 162 -6.85 1.99 26.23
CA ILE A 162 -7.45 2.13 24.89
C ILE A 162 -8.96 2.39 24.96
N GLY A 163 -9.66 1.70 25.88
CA GLY A 163 -11.12 1.74 25.99
C GLY A 163 -11.80 0.71 25.07
N TYR A 164 -13.11 0.86 24.91
CA TYR A 164 -13.95 0.08 24.00
C TYR A 164 -14.58 0.97 22.92
N PRO A 165 -14.82 0.45 21.70
CA PRO A 165 -14.46 -0.88 21.19
C PRO A 165 -12.95 -1.04 21.07
N ALA A 166 -12.44 -2.28 21.26
CA ALA A 166 -11.04 -2.64 21.07
C ALA A 166 -10.91 -3.72 20.00
N ILE A 167 -9.91 -3.58 19.13
CA ILE A 167 -9.59 -4.56 18.09
C ILE A 167 -8.49 -5.47 18.60
N ILE A 168 -8.68 -6.78 18.49
CA ILE A 168 -7.72 -7.80 18.91
C ILE A 168 -7.28 -8.56 17.66
N ARG A 169 -5.98 -8.60 17.42
CA ARG A 169 -5.38 -9.28 16.27
C ARG A 169 -4.25 -10.20 16.74
N PRO A 170 -4.43 -11.52 16.67
CA PRO A 170 -3.35 -12.47 16.94
C PRO A 170 -2.24 -12.33 15.90
N SER A 171 -1.00 -12.36 16.35
CA SER A 171 0.16 -12.32 15.46
C SER A 171 0.34 -13.66 14.74
N PHE A 172 0.81 -13.60 13.49
CA PHE A 172 1.12 -14.77 12.65
C PHE A 172 -0.07 -15.71 12.37
N THR A 173 -1.29 -15.18 12.36
CA THR A 173 -2.49 -15.93 11.96
C THR A 173 -2.91 -15.56 10.54
N MET A 174 -3.47 -16.52 9.79
CA MET A 174 -3.98 -16.27 8.43
C MET A 174 -5.45 -15.85 8.46
N GLY A 175 -5.79 -14.87 7.62
CA GLY A 175 -7.18 -14.47 7.39
C GLY A 175 -7.91 -13.91 8.62
N GLY A 176 -7.18 -13.31 9.59
CA GLY A 176 -7.79 -12.75 10.79
C GLY A 176 -8.30 -13.79 11.80
N SER A 177 -7.90 -15.05 11.64
CA SER A 177 -8.31 -16.15 12.50
C SER A 177 -7.97 -15.89 13.98
N GLY A 178 -8.93 -16.06 14.86
CA GLY A 178 -8.78 -15.83 16.31
C GLY A 178 -8.94 -14.39 16.75
N GLY A 179 -8.91 -13.42 15.82
CA GLY A 179 -9.12 -12.01 16.11
C GLY A 179 -10.60 -11.60 16.21
N GLY A 180 -10.83 -10.32 16.50
CA GLY A 180 -12.17 -9.76 16.58
C GLY A 180 -12.20 -8.36 17.15
N ILE A 181 -13.41 -7.82 17.26
CA ILE A 181 -13.71 -6.53 17.89
C ILE A 181 -14.49 -6.82 19.16
N ALA A 182 -14.02 -6.29 20.29
CA ALA A 182 -14.67 -6.40 21.58
C ALA A 182 -15.35 -5.08 21.95
N TYR A 183 -16.62 -5.13 22.26
CA TYR A 183 -17.42 -3.98 22.70
C TYR A 183 -17.58 -3.90 24.22
N ASN A 184 -17.23 -4.96 24.93
CA ASN A 184 -17.31 -5.05 26.39
C ASN A 184 -16.23 -6.00 26.92
N LYS A 185 -16.15 -6.09 28.27
CA LYS A 185 -15.11 -6.86 28.95
C LYS A 185 -15.22 -8.37 28.69
N GLU A 186 -16.44 -8.91 28.65
CA GLU A 186 -16.67 -10.35 28.46
C GLU A 186 -16.23 -10.79 27.06
N GLU A 187 -16.61 -10.02 26.04
CA GLU A 187 -16.16 -10.26 24.65
C GLU A 187 -14.64 -10.13 24.54
N PHE A 188 -14.06 -9.11 25.19
CA PHE A 188 -12.61 -8.87 25.15
C PHE A 188 -11.84 -10.06 25.69
N ILE A 189 -12.21 -10.58 26.85
CA ILE A 189 -11.58 -11.76 27.46
C ILE A 189 -11.67 -12.95 26.52
N THR A 190 -12.89 -13.26 26.03
CA THR A 190 -13.15 -14.40 25.15
C THR A 190 -12.30 -14.33 23.87
N ILE A 191 -12.21 -13.14 23.24
CA ILE A 191 -11.45 -12.95 22.02
C ILE A 191 -9.93 -13.03 22.31
N CYS A 192 -9.45 -12.45 23.41
CA CYS A 192 -8.04 -12.52 23.78
C CYS A 192 -7.59 -13.96 24.07
N GLU A 193 -8.35 -14.74 24.83
CA GLU A 193 -8.03 -16.16 25.12
C GLU A 193 -7.93 -16.94 23.81
N ARG A 194 -8.96 -16.85 22.95
CA ARG A 194 -8.97 -17.51 21.64
C ARG A 194 -7.81 -17.04 20.77
N GLY A 195 -7.48 -15.76 20.78
CA GLY A 195 -6.39 -15.18 19.99
C GLY A 195 -5.02 -15.63 20.46
N LEU A 196 -4.79 -15.69 21.80
CA LEU A 196 -3.56 -16.23 22.39
C LEU A 196 -3.37 -17.70 22.05
N ASP A 197 -4.46 -18.47 21.99
CA ASP A 197 -4.39 -19.88 21.58
C ASP A 197 -4.13 -20.06 20.08
N ALA A 198 -4.65 -19.18 19.27
CA ALA A 198 -4.45 -19.21 17.82
C ALA A 198 -3.06 -18.72 17.40
N SER A 199 -2.44 -17.80 18.15
CA SER A 199 -1.13 -17.24 17.83
C SER A 199 -0.01 -18.22 18.17
N PRO A 200 0.86 -18.59 17.20
CA PRO A 200 2.01 -19.46 17.47
C PRO A 200 3.01 -18.84 18.46
N THR A 201 3.07 -17.52 18.54
CA THR A 201 3.96 -16.76 19.43
C THR A 201 3.29 -16.33 20.72
N LYS A 202 2.01 -16.68 20.92
CA LYS A 202 1.20 -16.22 22.08
C LYS A 202 1.19 -14.69 22.17
N GLU A 203 1.04 -14.01 21.04
CA GLU A 203 1.11 -12.56 20.92
C GLU A 203 -0.18 -12.02 20.32
N LEU A 204 -0.71 -10.96 20.94
CA LEU A 204 -1.85 -10.18 20.47
C LEU A 204 -1.44 -8.73 20.26
N LEU A 205 -1.82 -8.16 19.12
CA LEU A 205 -1.89 -6.72 18.97
C LEU A 205 -3.28 -6.25 19.36
N ILE A 206 -3.35 -5.32 20.30
CA ILE A 206 -4.60 -4.70 20.77
C ILE A 206 -4.59 -3.25 20.32
N GLU A 207 -5.63 -2.84 19.60
CA GLU A 207 -5.73 -1.51 19.00
C GLU A 207 -7.06 -0.84 19.38
N GLU A 208 -7.05 0.49 19.50
CA GLU A 208 -8.29 1.25 19.57
C GLU A 208 -9.09 1.08 18.28
N SER A 209 -10.38 0.98 18.40
CA SER A 209 -11.26 0.92 17.24
C SER A 209 -11.48 2.31 16.68
N LEU A 210 -11.34 2.41 15.36
CA LEU A 210 -11.68 3.61 14.59
C LEU A 210 -13.02 3.45 13.87
N LEU A 211 -13.84 2.47 14.28
CA LEU A 211 -15.18 2.28 13.71
C LEU A 211 -16.01 3.56 13.84
N GLY A 212 -16.68 3.92 12.76
CA GLY A 212 -17.50 5.13 12.72
C GLY A 212 -16.72 6.42 12.46
N TRP A 213 -15.38 6.40 12.42
CA TRP A 213 -14.59 7.56 12.04
C TRP A 213 -14.73 7.82 10.54
N LYS A 214 -14.55 9.07 10.13
CA LYS A 214 -14.47 9.44 8.72
C LYS A 214 -13.15 8.96 8.12
N GLU A 215 -13.21 8.43 6.90
CA GLU A 215 -12.02 7.95 6.17
C GLU A 215 -11.72 8.84 5.00
N PHE A 216 -10.45 9.25 4.90
CA PHE A 216 -9.92 10.07 3.82
C PHE A 216 -8.61 9.50 3.30
N GLU A 217 -8.37 9.75 2.01
CA GLU A 217 -7.13 9.36 1.35
C GLU A 217 -6.53 10.56 0.60
N MET A 218 -5.20 10.62 0.53
CA MET A 218 -4.48 11.56 -0.30
C MET A 218 -3.66 10.80 -1.34
N GLU A 219 -3.94 11.08 -2.61
CA GLU A 219 -3.10 10.62 -3.71
C GLU A 219 -1.97 11.61 -3.93
N VAL A 220 -0.74 11.13 -3.77
CA VAL A 220 0.46 11.96 -3.72
C VAL A 220 1.46 11.48 -4.76
N VAL A 221 2.12 12.41 -5.43
CA VAL A 221 3.24 12.11 -6.31
C VAL A 221 4.46 12.89 -5.84
N ARG A 222 5.60 12.20 -5.72
CA ARG A 222 6.88 12.80 -5.36
C ARG A 222 7.96 12.38 -6.34
N ASP A 223 8.88 13.30 -6.67
CA ASP A 223 10.04 13.02 -7.49
C ASP A 223 11.35 13.03 -6.66
N SER A 224 12.45 12.62 -7.29
CA SER A 224 13.78 12.57 -6.66
C SER A 224 14.36 13.96 -6.29
N ASN A 225 13.76 15.05 -6.77
CA ASN A 225 14.14 16.42 -6.41
C ASN A 225 13.29 16.97 -5.25
N ASP A 226 12.51 16.10 -4.58
CA ASP A 226 11.57 16.46 -3.52
C ASP A 226 10.41 17.37 -3.97
N ASN A 227 10.09 17.42 -5.25
CA ASN A 227 8.83 17.99 -5.68
C ASN A 227 7.72 17.03 -5.30
N CYS A 228 6.87 17.46 -4.36
CA CYS A 228 5.80 16.64 -3.79
C CYS A 228 4.47 17.37 -3.96
N ILE A 229 3.51 16.72 -4.60
CA ILE A 229 2.20 17.29 -4.90
C ILE A 229 1.07 16.34 -4.51
N ILE A 230 -0.02 16.89 -3.98
CA ILE A 230 -1.29 16.19 -3.80
C ILE A 230 -2.06 16.28 -5.11
N ILE A 231 -2.33 15.13 -5.70
CA ILE A 231 -3.11 15.04 -6.94
C ILE A 231 -4.59 15.19 -6.64
N CYS A 232 -5.05 14.48 -5.61
CA CYS A 232 -6.45 14.49 -5.22
C CYS A 232 -6.61 14.08 -3.77
N SER A 233 -7.59 14.69 -3.09
CA SER A 233 -8.15 14.16 -1.85
C SER A 233 -9.34 13.26 -2.18
N ILE A 234 -9.49 12.19 -1.43
CA ILE A 234 -10.56 11.19 -1.61
C ILE A 234 -11.25 11.00 -0.28
N GLU A 235 -12.55 10.82 -0.33
CA GLU A 235 -13.40 10.54 0.82
C GLU A 235 -14.18 9.24 0.60
N ASN A 236 -14.13 8.34 1.57
CA ASN A 236 -15.04 7.22 1.66
C ASN A 236 -16.27 7.67 2.46
N LEU A 237 -17.46 7.67 1.83
CA LEU A 237 -18.69 8.14 2.48
C LEU A 237 -19.17 7.19 3.56
N ASP A 238 -18.87 5.90 3.43
CA ASP A 238 -19.11 4.93 4.48
C ASP A 238 -18.05 5.10 5.58
N PRO A 239 -18.44 4.99 6.85
CA PRO A 239 -17.49 5.16 7.94
C PRO A 239 -16.47 4.03 8.00
N MET A 240 -15.34 4.29 8.68
CA MET A 240 -14.33 3.27 8.95
C MET A 240 -14.95 1.96 9.46
N GLY A 241 -14.48 0.86 8.89
CA GLY A 241 -14.98 -0.50 9.10
C GLY A 241 -15.67 -1.09 7.87
N VAL A 242 -16.11 -0.26 6.92
CA VAL A 242 -16.47 -0.68 5.58
C VAL A 242 -15.20 -0.62 4.72
N HIS A 243 -14.92 -1.71 4.01
CA HIS A 243 -13.73 -1.76 3.16
C HIS A 243 -13.86 -0.76 2.00
N THR A 244 -12.79 -0.03 1.68
CA THR A 244 -12.76 0.99 0.61
C THR A 244 -13.32 0.48 -0.73
N GLY A 245 -13.09 -0.80 -1.06
CA GLY A 245 -13.63 -1.42 -2.28
C GLY A 245 -15.16 -1.62 -2.27
N ASP A 246 -15.78 -1.54 -1.10
CA ASP A 246 -17.23 -1.73 -0.89
C ASP A 246 -17.93 -0.40 -0.51
N SER A 247 -17.14 0.68 -0.33
CA SER A 247 -17.62 2.01 0.03
C SER A 247 -17.92 2.87 -1.19
N ILE A 248 -18.84 3.82 -1.04
CA ILE A 248 -18.99 4.92 -1.99
C ILE A 248 -17.81 5.87 -1.83
N THR A 249 -16.96 5.92 -2.85
CA THR A 249 -15.73 6.71 -2.85
C THR A 249 -15.90 7.95 -3.73
N VAL A 250 -15.60 9.12 -3.20
CA VAL A 250 -15.76 10.42 -3.87
C VAL A 250 -14.41 11.13 -3.99
N ALA A 251 -14.13 11.65 -5.17
CA ALA A 251 -12.94 12.47 -5.46
C ALA A 251 -13.34 13.75 -6.22
N PRO A 252 -12.97 14.95 -5.74
CA PRO A 252 -12.27 15.24 -4.48
C PRO A 252 -13.17 15.05 -3.24
N ALA A 253 -12.55 14.96 -2.05
CA ALA A 253 -13.26 14.91 -0.77
C ALA A 253 -14.22 16.09 -0.62
N GLN A 254 -15.43 15.83 -0.09
CA GLN A 254 -16.52 16.81 -0.04
C GLN A 254 -16.72 17.42 1.35
N THR A 255 -16.33 16.74 2.42
CA THR A 255 -16.63 17.15 3.80
C THR A 255 -15.42 17.66 4.58
N LEU A 256 -14.24 17.76 3.94
CA LEU A 256 -13.06 18.37 4.55
C LEU A 256 -13.20 19.90 4.55
N THR A 257 -12.94 20.49 5.70
CA THR A 257 -12.65 21.92 5.77
C THR A 257 -11.28 22.23 5.16
N ASP A 258 -11.04 23.47 4.74
CA ASP A 258 -9.73 23.88 4.22
C ASP A 258 -8.60 23.63 5.23
N LYS A 259 -8.85 23.86 6.52
CA LYS A 259 -7.89 23.62 7.59
C LYS A 259 -7.51 22.12 7.72
N GLU A 260 -8.50 21.26 7.71
CA GLU A 260 -8.28 19.80 7.76
C GLU A 260 -7.52 19.33 6.52
N TYR A 261 -7.90 19.80 5.33
CA TYR A 261 -7.19 19.51 4.09
C TYR A 261 -5.71 19.92 4.16
N GLN A 262 -5.42 21.13 4.65
CA GLN A 262 -4.03 21.62 4.79
C GLN A 262 -3.21 20.77 5.77
N ILE A 263 -3.82 20.32 6.86
CA ILE A 263 -3.18 19.44 7.83
C ILE A 263 -2.87 18.08 7.18
N MET A 264 -3.84 17.47 6.50
CA MET A 264 -3.64 16.19 5.80
C MET A 264 -2.61 16.28 4.69
N ARG A 265 -2.64 17.36 3.91
CA ARG A 265 -1.64 17.62 2.86
C ARG A 265 -0.23 17.65 3.43
N ASN A 266 -0.02 18.43 4.49
CA ASN A 266 1.30 18.54 5.12
C ASN A 266 1.73 17.19 5.71
N ALA A 267 0.84 16.50 6.43
CA ALA A 267 1.08 15.17 6.95
C ALA A 267 1.46 14.16 5.86
N SER A 268 0.75 14.17 4.72
CA SER A 268 1.05 13.28 3.60
C SER A 268 2.45 13.51 3.03
N ILE A 269 2.87 14.76 2.88
CA ILE A 269 4.21 15.11 2.41
C ILE A 269 5.27 14.62 3.39
N ASP A 270 5.06 14.82 4.70
CA ASP A 270 5.99 14.38 5.74
C ASP A 270 6.07 12.84 5.82
N VAL A 271 4.92 12.14 5.63
CA VAL A 271 4.88 10.68 5.54
C VAL A 271 5.74 10.17 4.39
N LEU A 272 5.57 10.70 3.16
CA LEU A 272 6.36 10.24 2.01
C LEU A 272 7.87 10.47 2.22
N ARG A 273 8.24 11.59 2.83
CA ARG A 273 9.64 11.91 3.16
C ARG A 273 10.22 10.95 4.19
N GLU A 274 9.49 10.69 5.28
CA GLU A 274 9.96 9.78 6.34
C GLU A 274 10.03 8.32 5.89
N ILE A 275 9.06 7.87 5.11
CA ILE A 275 9.08 6.51 4.53
C ILE A 275 10.20 6.37 3.51
N GLY A 276 10.48 7.44 2.75
CA GLY A 276 11.56 7.46 1.75
C GLY A 276 11.09 7.11 0.34
N VAL A 277 9.80 7.30 0.03
CA VAL A 277 9.33 7.21 -1.36
C VAL A 277 9.70 8.51 -2.06
N ASP A 278 10.59 8.43 -3.04
CA ASP A 278 11.16 9.56 -3.75
C ASP A 278 10.94 9.53 -5.27
N THR A 279 10.32 8.47 -5.78
CA THR A 279 10.00 8.32 -7.19
C THR A 279 8.67 7.61 -7.38
N GLY A 280 7.63 8.38 -7.62
CA GLY A 280 6.35 7.79 -8.03
C GLY A 280 5.13 8.25 -7.25
N GLY A 281 4.05 7.49 -7.41
CA GLY A 281 2.77 7.71 -6.78
C GLY A 281 2.60 6.90 -5.50
N SER A 282 1.92 7.49 -4.54
CA SER A 282 1.63 6.89 -3.25
C SER A 282 0.25 7.32 -2.77
N ASN A 283 -0.32 6.50 -1.90
CA ASN A 283 -1.58 6.78 -1.23
C ASN A 283 -1.38 6.81 0.27
N VAL A 284 -1.87 7.86 0.93
CA VAL A 284 -1.83 8.00 2.40
C VAL A 284 -3.26 8.05 2.92
N GLN A 285 -3.58 7.16 3.85
CA GLN A 285 -4.92 7.03 4.43
C GLN A 285 -4.98 7.61 5.84
N PHE A 286 -6.07 8.33 6.09
CA PHE A 286 -6.34 9.01 7.35
C PHE A 286 -7.71 8.66 7.88
N ALA A 287 -7.84 8.63 9.21
CA ALA A 287 -9.14 8.66 9.87
C ALA A 287 -9.28 9.91 10.71
N ILE A 288 -10.48 10.51 10.69
CA ILE A 288 -10.85 11.65 11.53
C ILE A 288 -12.00 11.25 12.44
N ASN A 289 -11.81 11.44 13.73
CA ASN A 289 -12.89 11.29 14.70
C ASN A 289 -13.93 12.38 14.47
N PRO A 290 -15.20 12.05 14.19
CA PRO A 290 -16.25 13.04 13.94
C PRO A 290 -16.61 13.87 15.18
N ASP A 291 -16.31 13.39 16.40
CA ASP A 291 -16.73 14.04 17.65
C ASP A 291 -15.73 15.12 18.11
N ASP A 292 -14.42 14.88 17.96
CA ASP A 292 -13.37 15.76 18.47
C ASP A 292 -12.38 16.27 17.42
N GLY A 293 -12.47 15.75 16.17
CA GLY A 293 -11.59 16.12 15.07
C GLY A 293 -10.18 15.51 15.16
N ARG A 294 -9.94 14.56 16.06
CA ARG A 294 -8.65 13.86 16.15
C ARG A 294 -8.36 13.12 14.83
N MET A 295 -7.22 13.43 14.23
CA MET A 295 -6.74 12.78 13.02
C MET A 295 -5.67 11.74 13.36
N VAL A 296 -5.75 10.58 12.73
CA VAL A 296 -4.71 9.54 12.76
C VAL A 296 -4.35 9.09 11.34
N VAL A 297 -3.10 8.73 11.16
CA VAL A 297 -2.63 8.05 9.93
C VAL A 297 -2.91 6.56 10.08
N ILE A 298 -3.56 5.98 9.09
CA ILE A 298 -3.92 4.56 9.05
C ILE A 298 -2.77 3.76 8.45
N GLU A 299 -2.45 4.09 7.20
CA GLU A 299 -1.42 3.43 6.41
C GLU A 299 -0.94 4.32 5.26
N MET A 300 0.17 3.93 4.68
CA MET A 300 0.67 4.51 3.45
C MET A 300 1.06 3.38 2.50
N ASN A 301 0.59 3.46 1.27
CA ASN A 301 0.93 2.50 0.23
C ASN A 301 2.06 3.08 -0.65
N PRO A 302 3.28 2.50 -0.65
CA PRO A 302 4.43 3.01 -1.43
C PRO A 302 4.33 2.59 -2.91
N ARG A 303 3.16 2.74 -3.49
CA ARG A 303 2.79 2.29 -4.84
C ARG A 303 1.52 3.00 -5.29
N VAL A 304 1.19 2.90 -6.57
CA VAL A 304 -0.16 3.27 -7.02
C VAL A 304 -1.19 2.40 -6.31
N SER A 305 -2.31 3.02 -5.96
CA SER A 305 -3.43 2.39 -5.25
C SER A 305 -4.62 2.17 -6.19
N ARG A 306 -5.68 1.58 -5.67
CA ARG A 306 -6.95 1.49 -6.38
C ARG A 306 -7.55 2.88 -6.61
N SER A 307 -7.51 3.72 -5.61
CA SER A 307 -7.97 5.09 -5.67
C SER A 307 -7.17 5.98 -6.63
N SER A 308 -5.92 5.60 -6.99
CA SER A 308 -5.14 6.31 -8.02
C SER A 308 -5.85 6.33 -9.38
N ALA A 309 -6.55 5.27 -9.76
CA ALA A 309 -7.32 5.22 -11.00
C ALA A 309 -8.53 6.18 -10.96
N LEU A 310 -9.26 6.20 -9.83
CA LEU A 310 -10.35 7.14 -9.59
C LEU A 310 -9.86 8.59 -9.62
N ALA A 311 -8.81 8.89 -8.88
CA ALA A 311 -8.20 10.22 -8.83
C ALA A 311 -7.72 10.67 -10.22
N SER A 312 -7.10 9.76 -10.99
CA SER A 312 -6.69 10.06 -12.37
C SER A 312 -7.87 10.44 -13.26
N LYS A 313 -8.99 9.74 -13.11
CA LYS A 313 -10.22 10.03 -13.87
C LYS A 313 -10.87 11.34 -13.43
N ALA A 314 -10.91 11.60 -12.13
CA ALA A 314 -11.54 12.80 -11.56
C ALA A 314 -10.75 14.08 -11.91
N THR A 315 -9.42 14.02 -11.89
CA THR A 315 -8.55 15.19 -12.08
C THR A 315 -8.03 15.35 -13.51
N GLY A 316 -8.06 14.27 -14.32
CA GLY A 316 -7.37 14.22 -15.61
C GLY A 316 -5.85 14.04 -15.49
N PHE A 317 -5.28 13.93 -14.28
CA PHE A 317 -3.86 13.71 -14.07
C PHE A 317 -3.54 12.22 -14.14
N PRO A 318 -2.71 11.74 -15.09
CA PRO A 318 -2.48 10.31 -15.31
C PRO A 318 -1.45 9.74 -14.31
N ILE A 319 -1.87 9.49 -13.07
CA ILE A 319 -0.98 9.12 -11.95
C ILE A 319 -0.08 7.93 -12.32
N ALA A 320 -0.62 6.83 -12.83
CA ALA A 320 0.16 5.64 -13.14
C ALA A 320 1.21 5.90 -14.24
N LYS A 321 0.87 6.70 -15.28
CA LYS A 321 1.84 7.11 -16.32
C LYS A 321 2.98 7.94 -15.74
N ILE A 322 2.64 8.92 -14.91
CA ILE A 322 3.63 9.82 -14.31
C ILE A 322 4.49 9.04 -13.31
N ALA A 323 3.89 8.22 -12.45
CA ALA A 323 4.62 7.38 -11.51
C ALA A 323 5.63 6.45 -12.20
N ALA A 324 5.23 5.82 -13.31
CA ALA A 324 6.13 4.99 -14.09
C ALA A 324 7.29 5.76 -14.73
N LYS A 325 7.06 7.02 -15.15
CA LYS A 325 8.11 7.88 -15.73
C LYS A 325 9.04 8.49 -14.68
N LEU A 326 8.59 8.58 -13.42
CA LEU A 326 9.39 9.09 -12.30
C LEU A 326 10.28 7.98 -11.71
N ALA A 327 9.86 6.73 -11.82
CA ALA A 327 10.62 5.57 -11.36
C ALA A 327 11.91 5.38 -12.17
#